data_b1d4fc527ed1526d89b6ee8a0a0bd5e0
#
_entry.id   b1d4fc527ed1526d89b6ee8a0a0bd5e0
#
_cell.length_a   1.000
_cell.length_b   1.000
_cell.length_c   1.000
_cell.angle_alpha   90.00
_cell.angle_beta   90.00
_cell.angle_gamma   90.00
#
_symmetry.space_group_name_H-M   'P 1'
#
loop_
_entity.id
_entity.type
_entity.pdbx_description
1 polymer ?
#
loop_
_entity_poly.entity_id
_entity_poly.type
_entity_poly.pdbx_seq_one_letter_code
_entity_poly.pdbx_strand_id
1 'polypeptide(L)'
;MSRYRIALIALILFSFFILPGIGEESAYRTLKKGDTGEDVMRLKEAMYELGYFTTTKFSAEYNDTTAERVAQLQEKNGLSPTGKADAALQALIYSGECIPADGKAVNDAIGPDGLPKDLPERTEEGFLPPGAEVYVFEDEDEGLWLYLSPDLAIEIRRFEDRKEKNVWFECDVRASEESPLRTIVNWSKSGKSVSGINPVKLAEEHQAVLAISDDHFGTRLHNKKTVGIEIRGGKVISEKTYKADKSAFPNLETLAVFGDGSMKTFLSDAHTAQEYLEMGATDVFSFGPILVQDGQPGPHMTQTDYYHYREPRCALGMIAPYHYFILITDGREQSTARGVYLNWLSEKMLEKGVQEALNLDGGGTTSLVFMGKRLNHTGSSVRSLYSCIGFGSTVQNVNE
;
A
#
# COMPACT_ATOMS: atom_id res chain seq x y z
N MET A 1 10.18 -8.75 -3.98
CA MET A 1 10.17 -9.66 -2.82
C MET A 1 9.93 -8.79 -1.63
N SER A 2 8.79 -8.99 -1.01
CA SER A 2 8.31 -8.23 0.14
C SER A 2 9.40 -8.09 1.19
N ARG A 3 9.57 -6.90 1.75
CA ARG A 3 10.16 -6.70 3.07
C ARG A 3 9.19 -7.18 4.16
N TYR A 4 8.66 -8.38 4.00
CA TYR A 4 8.40 -9.13 5.19
C TYR A 4 9.78 -9.37 5.78
N ARG A 5 10.09 -8.70 6.88
CA ARG A 5 10.89 -9.32 7.91
C ARG A 5 10.07 -10.54 8.37
N ILE A 6 9.92 -11.50 7.47
CA ILE A 6 9.84 -12.85 7.91
C ILE A 6 11.23 -13.04 8.51
N ALA A 7 11.35 -12.77 9.82
CA ALA A 7 12.20 -13.59 10.59
C ALA A 7 11.78 -15.02 10.20
N LEU A 8 12.41 -15.55 9.17
CA LEU A 8 12.51 -16.96 8.99
C LEU A 8 13.37 -17.41 10.18
N ILE A 9 12.71 -17.41 11.35
CA ILE A 9 13.16 -18.21 12.46
C ILE A 9 13.04 -19.63 11.92
N ALA A 10 14.10 -20.06 11.25
CA ALA A 10 14.41 -21.46 11.27
C ALA A 10 14.54 -21.78 12.75
N LEU A 11 13.45 -22.24 13.33
CA LEU A 11 13.41 -22.85 14.64
C LEU A 11 14.25 -24.13 14.56
N ILE A 12 15.57 -23.95 14.52
CA ILE A 12 16.49 -25.03 14.86
C ILE A 12 16.42 -25.11 16.37
N LEU A 13 15.54 -25.97 16.84
CA LEU A 13 15.57 -26.49 18.21
C LEU A 13 16.92 -27.14 18.46
N PHE A 14 17.90 -26.33 18.86
CA PHE A 14 19.09 -26.83 19.53
C PHE A 14 18.75 -26.97 21.01
N SER A 15 18.52 -28.18 21.44
CA SER A 15 18.52 -28.58 22.85
C SER A 15 19.91 -28.27 23.42
N PHE A 16 20.03 -27.18 24.13
CA PHE A 16 21.25 -26.84 24.88
C PHE A 16 21.32 -27.76 26.11
N PHE A 17 22.21 -28.74 26.08
CA PHE A 17 22.78 -29.32 27.28
C PHE A 17 23.80 -28.31 27.84
N ILE A 18 23.49 -27.67 28.96
CA ILE A 18 24.41 -26.83 29.71
C ILE A 18 25.39 -27.75 30.44
N LEU A 19 26.61 -27.80 29.97
CA LEU A 19 27.76 -28.24 30.76
C LEU A 19 28.57 -26.99 31.18
N PRO A 20 28.95 -26.84 32.46
CA PRO A 20 29.68 -25.67 32.91
C PRO A 20 31.17 -25.76 32.52
N GLY A 21 31.67 -24.71 31.84
CA GLY A 21 33.08 -24.37 31.86
C GLY A 21 33.93 -24.83 30.68
N ILE A 22 33.58 -24.45 29.46
CA ILE A 22 34.57 -24.29 28.36
C ILE A 22 34.20 -22.99 27.64
N GLY A 23 35.20 -22.11 27.40
CA GLY A 23 34.94 -20.80 26.75
C GLY A 23 34.11 -20.95 25.48
N GLU A 24 33.09 -20.10 25.31
CA GLU A 24 32.28 -20.05 24.13
C GLU A 24 33.15 -19.82 22.90
N GLU A 25 33.44 -20.88 22.15
CA GLU A 25 33.90 -20.74 20.77
C GLU A 25 32.79 -20.01 20.02
N SER A 26 33.06 -18.80 19.56
CA SER A 26 32.11 -17.99 18.81
C SER A 26 31.59 -18.78 17.61
N ALA A 27 30.28 -18.86 17.46
CA ALA A 27 29.61 -19.63 16.39
C ALA A 27 30.00 -19.16 14.96
N TYR A 28 30.70 -18.03 14.82
CA TYR A 28 31.06 -17.40 13.55
C TYR A 28 32.58 -17.16 13.47
N ARG A 29 33.23 -17.56 12.36
CA ARG A 29 34.60 -17.13 12.06
C ARG A 29 34.63 -15.67 11.63
N THR A 30 35.72 -14.97 11.90
CA THR A 30 35.93 -13.62 11.36
C THR A 30 36.06 -13.67 9.84
N LEU A 31 35.19 -12.89 9.13
CA LEU A 31 35.22 -12.72 7.69
C LEU A 31 35.97 -11.43 7.31
N LYS A 32 36.87 -11.51 6.33
CA LYS A 32 37.65 -10.39 5.85
C LYS A 32 37.96 -10.51 4.36
N LYS A 33 38.46 -9.47 3.75
CA LYS A 33 38.88 -9.45 2.35
C LYS A 33 39.73 -10.67 1.97
N GLY A 34 39.35 -11.34 0.89
CA GLY A 34 39.94 -12.55 0.35
C GLY A 34 39.30 -13.84 0.85
N ASP A 35 38.45 -13.79 1.88
CA ASP A 35 37.71 -14.96 2.31
C ASP A 35 36.63 -15.33 1.28
N THR A 36 36.31 -16.63 1.21
CA THR A 36 35.26 -17.17 0.35
C THR A 36 34.40 -18.18 1.10
N GLY A 37 33.15 -18.31 0.72
CA GLY A 37 32.26 -19.33 1.27
C GLY A 37 30.77 -18.90 1.36
N GLU A 38 29.94 -19.85 1.76
CA GLU A 38 28.52 -19.61 2.00
C GLU A 38 28.25 -18.62 3.13
N ASP A 39 29.12 -18.56 4.12
CA ASP A 39 29.07 -17.60 5.22
C ASP A 39 29.30 -16.16 4.74
N VAL A 40 30.13 -15.94 3.71
CA VAL A 40 30.30 -14.63 3.06
C VAL A 40 29.01 -14.26 2.29
N MET A 41 28.40 -15.23 1.61
CA MET A 41 27.10 -14.97 0.93
C MET A 41 26.01 -14.61 1.93
N ARG A 42 25.88 -15.39 3.00
CA ARG A 42 24.90 -15.14 4.07
C ARG A 42 25.11 -13.77 4.72
N LEU A 43 26.35 -13.36 4.97
CA LEU A 43 26.65 -12.01 5.47
C LEU A 43 26.16 -10.93 4.50
N LYS A 44 26.43 -11.07 3.20
CA LYS A 44 26.01 -10.11 2.19
C LYS A 44 24.49 -10.05 2.04
N GLU A 45 23.81 -11.19 2.12
CA GLU A 45 22.35 -11.26 2.11
C GLU A 45 21.75 -10.52 3.31
N ALA A 46 22.24 -10.76 4.52
CA ALA A 46 21.78 -10.05 5.70
C ALA A 46 22.07 -8.54 5.63
N MET A 47 23.23 -8.15 5.11
CA MET A 47 23.58 -6.75 4.89
C MET A 47 22.77 -6.11 3.76
N TYR A 48 22.28 -6.88 2.79
CA TYR A 48 21.32 -6.40 1.79
C TYR A 48 19.98 -6.07 2.43
N GLU A 49 19.46 -6.94 3.29
CA GLU A 49 18.22 -6.67 4.04
C GLU A 49 18.34 -5.42 4.92
N LEU A 50 19.53 -5.16 5.47
CA LEU A 50 19.86 -3.93 6.19
C LEU A 50 20.13 -2.72 5.28
N GLY A 51 20.03 -2.87 3.96
CA GLY A 51 20.19 -1.78 2.98
C GLY A 51 21.63 -1.38 2.64
N TYR A 52 22.63 -2.09 3.14
CA TYR A 52 24.04 -1.80 2.82
C TYR A 52 24.48 -2.28 1.44
N PHE A 53 23.70 -3.16 0.79
CA PHE A 53 23.87 -3.55 -0.60
C PHE A 53 22.61 -3.23 -1.43
N THR A 54 22.83 -2.93 -2.72
CA THR A 54 21.75 -2.60 -3.68
C THR A 54 21.52 -3.71 -4.71
N THR A 55 22.21 -4.85 -4.59
CA THR A 55 22.12 -6.00 -5.50
C THR A 55 21.85 -7.27 -4.72
N THR A 56 21.11 -8.19 -5.30
CA THR A 56 20.88 -9.55 -4.77
C THR A 56 21.79 -10.60 -5.41
N LYS A 57 22.63 -10.19 -6.38
CA LYS A 57 23.60 -11.10 -7.01
C LYS A 57 24.93 -11.01 -6.31
N PHE A 58 25.14 -11.87 -5.34
CA PHE A 58 26.38 -11.93 -4.58
C PHE A 58 27.32 -13.02 -5.11
N SER A 59 28.61 -12.70 -5.16
CA SER A 59 29.66 -13.71 -5.23
C SER A 59 29.97 -14.21 -3.84
N ALA A 60 30.46 -15.45 -3.73
CA ALA A 60 30.90 -16.02 -2.47
C ALA A 60 32.22 -15.40 -1.93
N GLU A 61 32.79 -14.41 -2.62
CA GLU A 61 34.06 -13.75 -2.26
C GLU A 61 33.83 -12.49 -1.41
N TYR A 62 34.57 -12.34 -0.34
CA TYR A 62 34.64 -11.11 0.46
C TYR A 62 35.62 -10.14 -0.24
N ASN A 63 35.11 -9.34 -1.16
CA ASN A 63 35.89 -8.39 -1.96
C ASN A 63 35.98 -7.01 -1.31
N ASP A 64 36.64 -6.03 -1.99
CA ASP A 64 36.80 -4.67 -1.50
C ASP A 64 35.48 -3.98 -1.21
N THR A 65 34.47 -4.13 -2.09
CA THR A 65 33.13 -3.57 -1.88
C THR A 65 32.48 -4.13 -0.61
N THR A 66 32.67 -5.43 -0.32
CA THR A 66 32.15 -6.03 0.91
C THR A 66 32.85 -5.42 2.15
N ALA A 67 34.16 -5.24 2.11
CA ALA A 67 34.89 -4.62 3.21
C ALA A 67 34.46 -3.17 3.46
N GLU A 68 34.25 -2.39 2.39
CA GLU A 68 33.75 -1.01 2.47
C GLU A 68 32.35 -0.97 3.09
N ARG A 69 31.43 -1.85 2.68
CA ARG A 69 30.07 -1.90 3.21
C ARG A 69 30.05 -2.35 4.68
N VAL A 70 30.88 -3.28 5.05
CA VAL A 70 31.07 -3.68 6.46
C VAL A 70 31.60 -2.53 7.29
N ALA A 71 32.61 -1.76 6.80
CA ALA A 71 33.11 -0.58 7.48
C ALA A 71 32.01 0.49 7.68
N GLN A 72 31.17 0.74 6.67
CA GLN A 72 30.02 1.65 6.76
C GLN A 72 29.00 1.18 7.81
N LEU A 73 28.70 -0.12 7.84
CA LEU A 73 27.84 -0.70 8.85
C LEU A 73 28.43 -0.53 10.26
N GLN A 74 29.70 -0.82 10.42
CA GLN A 74 30.42 -0.63 11.70
C GLN A 74 30.36 0.82 12.19
N GLU A 75 30.63 1.79 11.31
CA GLU A 75 30.60 3.21 11.65
C GLU A 75 29.18 3.63 12.08
N LYS A 76 28.16 3.19 11.34
CA LYS A 76 26.76 3.48 11.63
C LYS A 76 26.30 2.92 12.98
N ASN A 77 26.87 1.79 13.39
CA ASN A 77 26.59 1.13 14.68
C ASN A 77 27.57 1.54 15.81
N GLY A 78 28.33 2.63 15.63
CA GLY A 78 29.26 3.13 16.65
C GLY A 78 30.50 2.22 16.89
N LEU A 79 30.75 1.31 15.93
CA LEU A 79 31.91 0.39 16.00
C LEU A 79 33.09 0.93 15.17
N SER A 80 34.29 0.48 15.48
CA SER A 80 35.48 0.84 14.69
C SER A 80 35.35 0.29 13.25
N PRO A 81 35.53 1.12 12.19
CA PRO A 81 35.28 0.72 10.79
C PRO A 81 36.46 -0.08 10.22
N THR A 82 36.68 -1.30 10.72
CA THR A 82 37.76 -2.18 10.32
C THR A 82 37.56 -2.87 8.97
N GLY A 83 36.34 -2.89 8.48
CA GLY A 83 35.94 -3.64 7.28
C GLY A 83 36.02 -5.16 7.44
N LYS A 84 36.11 -5.67 8.67
CA LYS A 84 36.13 -7.10 9.00
C LYS A 84 34.87 -7.44 9.78
N ALA A 85 34.20 -8.52 9.42
CA ALA A 85 33.04 -9.02 10.15
C ALA A 85 33.49 -10.10 11.14
N ASP A 86 33.81 -9.70 12.36
CA ASP A 86 34.09 -10.64 13.45
C ASP A 86 32.81 -11.30 13.96
N ALA A 87 32.96 -12.21 14.91
CA ALA A 87 31.83 -12.96 15.43
C ALA A 87 30.79 -12.08 16.14
N ALA A 88 31.25 -11.02 16.84
CA ALA A 88 30.34 -10.09 17.53
C ALA A 88 29.53 -9.26 16.54
N LEU A 89 30.17 -8.76 15.47
CA LEU A 89 29.49 -8.04 14.41
C LEU A 89 28.50 -8.94 13.66
N GLN A 90 28.86 -10.18 13.34
CA GLN A 90 27.97 -11.13 12.70
C GLN A 90 26.76 -11.45 13.59
N ALA A 91 26.96 -11.64 14.89
CA ALA A 91 25.88 -11.81 15.85
C ALA A 91 24.94 -10.60 15.87
N LEU A 92 25.48 -9.38 15.90
CA LEU A 92 24.71 -8.14 15.85
C LEU A 92 23.88 -8.04 14.54
N ILE A 93 24.48 -8.36 13.39
CA ILE A 93 23.78 -8.35 12.10
C ILE A 93 22.62 -9.35 12.08
N TYR A 94 22.81 -10.55 12.64
CA TYR A 94 21.83 -11.62 12.60
C TYR A 94 20.78 -11.53 13.73
N SER A 95 21.03 -10.76 14.80
CA SER A 95 20.06 -10.54 15.88
C SER A 95 18.92 -9.59 15.49
N GLY A 96 19.10 -8.81 14.40
CA GLY A 96 18.17 -7.77 14.01
C GLY A 96 18.34 -6.44 14.79
N GLU A 97 19.31 -6.34 15.69
CA GLU A 97 19.62 -5.12 16.48
C GLU A 97 20.54 -4.14 15.74
N CYS A 98 21.04 -4.55 14.57
CA CYS A 98 21.96 -3.76 13.76
C CYS A 98 21.24 -2.57 13.12
N ILE A 99 21.78 -1.37 13.24
CA ILE A 99 21.25 -0.16 12.61
C ILE A 99 21.37 -0.28 11.09
N PRO A 100 20.26 -0.19 10.34
CA PRO A 100 20.27 -0.23 8.88
C PRO A 100 21.01 0.92 8.22
N ALA A 101 21.29 0.82 6.94
CA ALA A 101 22.03 1.83 6.18
C ALA A 101 21.31 3.19 6.12
N ASP A 102 20.00 3.21 6.19
CA ASP A 102 19.18 4.42 6.27
C ASP A 102 19.17 5.09 7.66
N GLY A 103 19.81 4.45 8.64
CA GLY A 103 19.94 4.99 10.00
C GLY A 103 18.74 4.78 10.89
N LYS A 104 17.78 3.98 10.45
CA LYS A 104 16.60 3.64 11.25
C LYS A 104 16.97 2.67 12.37
N ALA A 105 16.81 3.10 13.61
CA ALA A 105 16.93 2.22 14.77
C ALA A 105 15.85 1.11 14.70
N VAL A 106 16.13 -0.02 15.36
CA VAL A 106 15.08 -1.01 15.60
C VAL A 106 13.96 -0.31 16.37
N ASN A 107 12.75 -0.32 15.81
CA ASN A 107 11.61 0.30 16.45
C ASN A 107 11.10 -0.60 17.58
N ASP A 108 11.42 -0.22 18.81
CA ASP A 108 10.98 -0.95 20.01
C ASP A 108 9.46 -0.99 20.19
N ALA A 109 8.71 -0.14 19.47
CA ALA A 109 7.24 -0.14 19.51
C ALA A 109 6.63 -1.29 18.69
N ILE A 110 7.38 -1.88 17.74
CA ILE A 110 6.90 -2.95 16.87
C ILE A 110 7.34 -4.33 17.41
N GLY A 111 6.41 -5.27 17.40
CA GLY A 111 6.66 -6.66 17.75
C GLY A 111 7.29 -7.47 16.59
N PRO A 112 7.71 -8.71 16.86
CA PRO A 112 8.30 -9.59 15.85
C PRO A 112 7.32 -9.99 14.74
N ASP A 113 6.02 -9.82 14.95
CA ASP A 113 4.96 -9.99 13.95
C ASP A 113 4.76 -8.78 13.03
N GLY A 114 5.54 -7.70 13.24
CA GLY A 114 5.45 -6.46 12.49
C GLY A 114 4.21 -5.62 12.83
N LEU A 115 3.66 -5.81 14.04
CA LEU A 115 2.54 -5.04 14.58
C LEU A 115 2.96 -4.29 15.86
N PRO A 116 2.27 -3.22 16.25
CA PRO A 116 2.52 -2.53 17.51
C PRO A 116 2.39 -3.47 18.71
N LYS A 117 3.31 -3.39 19.67
CA LYS A 117 3.29 -4.20 20.89
C LYS A 117 2.10 -3.91 21.80
N ASP A 118 1.55 -2.71 21.69
CA ASP A 118 0.38 -2.23 22.43
C ASP A 118 -0.92 -2.37 21.64
N LEU A 119 -0.89 -3.13 20.53
CA LEU A 119 -2.08 -3.35 19.70
C LEU A 119 -3.20 -3.98 20.56
N PRO A 120 -4.40 -3.33 20.62
CA PRO A 120 -5.51 -3.85 21.41
C PRO A 120 -6.08 -5.15 20.84
N GLU A 121 -6.75 -5.92 21.69
CA GLU A 121 -7.49 -7.10 21.26
C GLU A 121 -8.58 -6.71 20.26
N ARG A 122 -8.79 -7.57 19.27
CA ARG A 122 -9.77 -7.38 18.20
C ARG A 122 -10.77 -8.52 18.16
N THR A 123 -11.95 -8.24 17.63
CA THR A 123 -12.94 -9.27 17.29
C THR A 123 -12.43 -10.20 16.17
N GLU A 124 -13.13 -11.27 15.88
CA GLU A 124 -12.78 -12.18 14.76
C GLU A 124 -12.84 -11.45 13.40
N GLU A 125 -13.70 -10.44 13.27
CA GLU A 125 -13.82 -9.60 12.07
C GLU A 125 -12.68 -8.56 11.98
N GLY A 126 -11.92 -8.34 13.05
CA GLY A 126 -10.77 -7.45 13.12
C GLY A 126 -11.05 -6.07 13.69
N PHE A 127 -12.26 -5.80 14.18
CA PHE A 127 -12.65 -4.54 14.83
C PHE A 127 -12.25 -4.49 16.31
N LEU A 128 -12.32 -3.31 16.90
CA LEU A 128 -12.29 -3.19 18.35
C LEU A 128 -13.62 -3.68 18.96
N PRO A 129 -13.60 -4.17 20.22
CA PRO A 129 -14.84 -4.47 20.93
C PRO A 129 -15.74 -3.23 21.03
N PRO A 130 -17.09 -3.41 21.09
CA PRO A 130 -18.03 -2.31 21.29
C PRO A 130 -17.70 -1.47 22.52
N GLY A 131 -17.65 -0.15 22.37
CA GLY A 131 -17.33 0.80 23.44
C GLY A 131 -15.83 0.98 23.72
N ALA A 132 -14.95 0.32 22.98
CA ALA A 132 -13.53 0.60 23.04
C ALA A 132 -13.21 1.97 22.42
N GLU A 133 -12.20 2.65 22.98
CA GLU A 133 -11.67 3.87 22.38
C GLU A 133 -10.96 3.54 21.06
N VAL A 134 -11.03 4.47 20.10
CA VAL A 134 -10.33 4.35 18.83
C VAL A 134 -8.83 4.23 19.06
N TYR A 135 -8.21 3.26 18.39
CA TYR A 135 -6.76 3.10 18.37
C TYR A 135 -6.21 3.59 17.04
N VAL A 136 -5.22 4.47 17.11
CA VAL A 136 -4.48 4.98 15.95
C VAL A 136 -2.99 4.75 16.16
N PHE A 137 -2.34 4.17 15.18
CA PHE A 137 -0.90 4.02 15.14
C PHE A 137 -0.36 4.54 13.82
N GLU A 138 0.69 5.34 13.88
CA GLU A 138 1.36 5.89 12.70
C GLU A 138 2.87 5.74 12.86
N ASP A 139 3.49 4.98 11.98
CA ASP A 139 4.95 4.87 11.89
C ASP A 139 5.38 4.94 10.43
N GLU A 140 5.84 6.12 10.03
CA GLU A 140 6.30 6.39 8.67
C GLU A 140 7.60 5.62 8.36
N ASP A 141 8.42 5.41 9.36
CA ASP A 141 9.70 4.72 9.24
C ASP A 141 9.52 3.22 9.02
N GLU A 142 8.60 2.60 9.75
CA GLU A 142 8.21 1.20 9.51
C GLU A 142 7.25 1.06 8.33
N GLY A 143 6.68 2.18 7.88
CA GLY A 143 5.68 2.19 6.81
C GLY A 143 4.39 1.50 7.23
N LEU A 144 3.95 1.72 8.46
CA LEU A 144 2.76 1.14 9.04
C LEU A 144 1.84 2.22 9.63
N TRP A 145 0.58 2.19 9.22
CA TRP A 145 -0.48 3.03 9.77
C TRP A 145 -1.69 2.15 10.08
N LEU A 146 -2.25 2.31 11.26
CA LEU A 146 -3.43 1.58 11.71
C LEU A 146 -4.49 2.56 12.23
N TYR A 147 -5.73 2.26 11.92
CA TYR A 147 -6.91 2.84 12.56
C TYR A 147 -7.86 1.70 12.91
N LEU A 148 -8.22 1.60 14.18
CA LEU A 148 -9.15 0.59 14.65
C LEU A 148 -10.26 1.27 15.46
N SER A 149 -11.49 0.93 15.14
CA SER A 149 -12.70 1.29 15.88
C SER A 149 -13.64 0.07 15.97
N PRO A 150 -14.78 0.17 16.65
CA PRO A 150 -15.77 -0.92 16.68
C PRO A 150 -16.42 -1.22 15.33
N ASP A 151 -16.30 -0.34 14.34
CA ASP A 151 -17.02 -0.39 13.07
C ASP A 151 -16.11 -0.23 11.83
N LEU A 152 -14.81 0.08 12.06
CA LEU A 152 -13.85 0.26 10.98
C LEU A 152 -12.45 -0.17 11.43
N ALA A 153 -11.80 -0.97 10.60
CA ALA A 153 -10.39 -1.33 10.76
C ALA A 153 -9.64 -1.04 9.46
N ILE A 154 -8.56 -0.27 9.55
CA ILE A 154 -7.70 0.09 8.43
C ILE A 154 -6.26 -0.26 8.81
N GLU A 155 -5.61 -1.04 7.97
CA GLU A 155 -4.17 -1.29 8.00
C GLU A 155 -3.56 -0.82 6.69
N ILE A 156 -2.58 0.07 6.78
CA ILE A 156 -1.82 0.56 5.63
C ILE A 156 -0.38 0.16 5.82
N ARG A 157 0.19 -0.49 4.80
CA ARG A 157 1.61 -0.85 4.78
C ARG A 157 2.29 -0.28 3.54
N ARG A 158 3.43 0.37 3.74
CA ARG A 158 4.32 0.83 2.68
C ARG A 158 5.37 -0.22 2.37
N PHE A 159 5.53 -0.48 1.09
CA PHE A 159 6.52 -1.41 0.56
C PHE A 159 7.45 -0.73 -0.45
N GLU A 160 8.64 -1.29 -0.61
CA GLU A 160 9.63 -0.81 -1.57
C GLU A 160 10.33 -1.99 -2.25
N ASP A 161 10.39 -1.98 -3.59
CA ASP A 161 11.29 -2.80 -4.38
C ASP A 161 12.35 -1.88 -4.99
N ARG A 162 13.53 -1.87 -4.37
CA ARG A 162 14.64 -1.01 -4.80
C ARG A 162 15.19 -1.38 -6.17
N LYS A 163 15.12 -2.66 -6.55
CA LYS A 163 15.61 -3.15 -7.83
C LYS A 163 14.74 -2.67 -8.98
N GLU A 164 13.43 -2.84 -8.83
CA GLU A 164 12.45 -2.38 -9.82
C GLU A 164 12.10 -0.90 -9.64
N LYS A 165 12.53 -0.27 -8.55
CA LYS A 165 12.17 1.10 -8.17
C LYS A 165 10.67 1.28 -8.09
N ASN A 166 10.02 0.38 -7.38
CA ASN A 166 8.61 0.44 -7.05
C ASN A 166 8.45 0.79 -5.58
N VAL A 167 7.58 1.74 -5.30
CA VAL A 167 7.09 2.05 -3.96
C VAL A 167 5.57 1.98 -4.02
N TRP A 168 4.97 1.26 -3.07
CA TRP A 168 3.52 1.11 -3.04
C TRP A 168 2.99 0.99 -1.61
N PHE A 169 1.70 1.24 -1.50
CA PHE A 169 0.94 1.13 -0.27
C PHE A 169 -0.18 0.12 -0.47
N GLU A 170 -0.28 -0.82 0.42
CA GLU A 170 -1.37 -1.77 0.53
C GLU A 170 -2.26 -1.32 1.69
N CYS A 171 -3.56 -1.09 1.42
CA CYS A 171 -4.52 -0.74 2.44
C CYS A 171 -5.55 -1.87 2.53
N ASP A 172 -5.56 -2.59 3.65
CA ASP A 172 -6.62 -3.52 4.02
C ASP A 172 -7.65 -2.75 4.83
N VAL A 173 -8.90 -2.72 4.34
CA VAL A 173 -9.97 -1.94 4.95
C VAL A 173 -11.16 -2.86 5.24
N ARG A 174 -11.46 -3.05 6.51
CA ARG A 174 -12.67 -3.71 6.97
C ARG A 174 -13.63 -2.67 7.50
N ALA A 175 -14.75 -2.56 6.86
CA ALA A 175 -15.82 -1.64 7.18
C ALA A 175 -17.02 -2.40 7.76
N SER A 176 -18.01 -1.67 8.23
CA SER A 176 -19.32 -2.21 8.63
C SER A 176 -20.44 -1.42 7.98
N GLU A 177 -21.69 -1.82 8.22
CA GLU A 177 -22.87 -1.06 7.77
C GLU A 177 -22.91 0.35 8.40
N GLU A 178 -22.38 0.52 9.60
CA GLU A 178 -22.31 1.80 10.32
C GLU A 178 -21.23 2.72 9.76
N SER A 179 -20.19 2.14 9.13
CA SER A 179 -19.06 2.89 8.58
C SER A 179 -18.70 2.45 7.16
N PRO A 180 -19.66 2.52 6.22
CA PRO A 180 -19.47 2.05 4.85
C PRO A 180 -18.48 2.93 4.07
N LEU A 181 -18.02 2.41 2.93
CA LEU A 181 -17.39 3.24 1.91
C LEU A 181 -18.33 4.38 1.54
N ARG A 182 -17.79 5.58 1.42
CA ARG A 182 -18.55 6.77 0.97
C ARG A 182 -17.80 7.54 -0.09
N THR A 183 -18.53 8.18 -0.97
CA THR A 183 -17.97 9.13 -1.92
C THR A 183 -18.06 10.54 -1.40
N ILE A 184 -16.97 11.27 -1.51
CA ILE A 184 -16.82 12.65 -1.09
C ILE A 184 -16.67 13.51 -2.34
N VAL A 185 -17.60 14.43 -2.57
CA VAL A 185 -17.60 15.30 -3.75
C VAL A 185 -17.58 16.76 -3.33
N ASN A 186 -16.60 17.51 -3.82
CA ASN A 186 -16.48 18.94 -3.55
C ASN A 186 -17.47 19.76 -4.39
N TRP A 187 -18.74 19.70 -4.00
CA TRP A 187 -19.82 20.44 -4.64
C TRP A 187 -19.72 21.94 -4.35
N SER A 188 -20.03 22.76 -5.35
CA SER A 188 -20.31 24.18 -5.12
C SER A 188 -21.48 24.33 -4.15
N LYS A 189 -21.61 25.48 -3.48
CA LYS A 189 -22.72 25.78 -2.56
C LYS A 189 -24.11 25.58 -3.20
N SER A 190 -24.22 25.71 -4.51
CA SER A 190 -25.48 25.47 -5.25
C SER A 190 -25.71 23.99 -5.58
N GLY A 191 -24.76 23.09 -5.35
CA GLY A 191 -24.81 21.69 -5.73
C GLY A 191 -24.79 21.42 -7.25
N LYS A 192 -24.50 22.44 -8.06
CA LYS A 192 -24.61 22.36 -9.55
C LYS A 192 -23.28 22.17 -10.25
N SER A 193 -22.17 22.40 -9.57
CA SER A 193 -20.82 22.25 -10.13
C SER A 193 -19.87 21.71 -9.09
N VAL A 194 -18.76 21.14 -9.55
CA VAL A 194 -17.68 20.65 -8.73
C VAL A 194 -16.49 21.57 -8.87
N SER A 195 -15.65 21.69 -7.84
CA SER A 195 -14.41 22.46 -7.86
C SER A 195 -13.25 21.63 -7.32
N GLY A 196 -12.05 21.90 -7.86
CA GLY A 196 -10.84 21.22 -7.41
C GLY A 196 -10.34 21.78 -6.08
N ILE A 197 -9.93 20.90 -5.19
CA ILE A 197 -9.38 21.22 -3.87
C ILE A 197 -8.20 20.28 -3.58
N ASN A 198 -7.28 20.70 -2.72
CA ASN A 198 -6.18 19.84 -2.27
C ASN A 198 -6.74 18.56 -1.61
N PRO A 199 -6.22 17.36 -1.92
CA PRO A 199 -6.72 16.09 -1.39
C PRO A 199 -6.78 16.03 0.13
N VAL A 200 -5.74 16.51 0.81
CA VAL A 200 -5.69 16.57 2.29
C VAL A 200 -6.84 17.44 2.81
N LYS A 201 -6.99 18.64 2.24
CA LYS A 201 -8.06 19.54 2.64
C LYS A 201 -9.44 18.97 2.36
N LEU A 202 -9.62 18.25 1.25
CA LEU A 202 -10.88 17.57 0.95
C LEU A 202 -11.21 16.51 2.01
N ALA A 203 -10.22 15.69 2.38
CA ALA A 203 -10.37 14.68 3.43
C ALA A 203 -10.68 15.31 4.80
N GLU A 204 -9.97 16.38 5.18
CA GLU A 204 -10.17 17.11 6.44
C GLU A 204 -11.54 17.76 6.54
N GLU A 205 -11.98 18.47 5.49
CA GLU A 205 -13.30 19.14 5.47
C GLU A 205 -14.45 18.13 5.59
N HIS A 206 -14.25 16.89 5.19
CA HIS A 206 -15.20 15.79 5.30
C HIS A 206 -14.85 14.78 6.40
N GLN A 207 -13.84 15.09 7.22
CA GLN A 207 -13.45 14.28 8.38
C GLN A 207 -13.18 12.80 8.04
N ALA A 208 -12.62 12.53 6.87
CA ALA A 208 -12.32 11.16 6.48
C ALA A 208 -11.08 10.64 7.21
N VAL A 209 -11.15 9.43 7.76
CA VAL A 209 -10.00 8.71 8.31
C VAL A 209 -9.05 8.33 7.20
N LEU A 210 -9.58 7.71 6.15
CA LEU A 210 -8.86 7.36 4.94
C LEU A 210 -9.58 7.97 3.74
N ALA A 211 -8.81 8.59 2.83
CA ALA A 211 -9.32 9.05 1.54
C ALA A 211 -8.35 8.71 0.42
N ILE A 212 -8.87 8.24 -0.71
CA ILE A 212 -8.11 7.94 -1.93
C ILE A 212 -8.69 8.69 -3.12
N SER A 213 -7.86 8.94 -4.14
CA SER A 213 -8.36 9.46 -5.42
C SER A 213 -9.37 8.49 -6.05
N ASP A 214 -10.35 9.04 -6.75
CA ASP A 214 -11.40 8.30 -7.43
C ASP A 214 -11.18 8.14 -8.94
N ASP A 215 -12.23 8.04 -9.72
CA ASP A 215 -12.26 7.83 -11.16
C ASP A 215 -12.13 9.11 -12.01
N HIS A 216 -11.77 10.24 -11.40
CA HIS A 216 -11.56 11.50 -12.10
C HIS A 216 -12.81 12.11 -12.76
N PHE A 217 -14.02 11.66 -12.39
CA PHE A 217 -15.25 12.14 -13.03
C PHE A 217 -15.40 13.66 -12.95
N GLY A 218 -15.07 14.24 -11.80
CA GLY A 218 -15.20 15.67 -11.56
C GLY A 218 -14.39 16.54 -12.52
N THR A 219 -13.15 16.13 -12.85
CA THR A 219 -12.33 16.83 -13.86
C THR A 219 -12.92 16.68 -15.25
N ARG A 220 -13.43 15.50 -15.60
CA ARG A 220 -14.08 15.26 -16.90
C ARG A 220 -15.34 16.10 -17.03
N LEU A 221 -16.16 16.13 -15.99
CA LEU A 221 -17.37 16.96 -15.92
C LEU A 221 -17.04 18.46 -16.05
N HIS A 222 -16.06 18.95 -15.30
CA HIS A 222 -15.58 20.33 -15.36
C HIS A 222 -15.12 20.72 -16.77
N ASN A 223 -14.41 19.84 -17.45
CA ASN A 223 -13.92 20.06 -18.81
C ASN A 223 -14.91 19.69 -19.90
N LYS A 224 -16.17 19.41 -19.55
CA LYS A 224 -17.25 19.01 -20.46
C LYS A 224 -16.91 17.80 -21.33
N LYS A 225 -16.13 16.86 -20.78
CA LYS A 225 -15.79 15.59 -21.41
C LYS A 225 -16.82 14.53 -21.04
N THR A 226 -16.85 13.43 -21.79
CA THR A 226 -17.68 12.28 -21.46
C THR A 226 -17.19 11.65 -20.16
N VAL A 227 -18.09 11.39 -19.24
CA VAL A 227 -17.77 10.98 -17.88
C VAL A 227 -17.94 9.47 -17.68
N GLY A 228 -18.80 8.82 -18.42
CA GLY A 228 -19.23 7.43 -18.19
C GLY A 228 -20.50 7.38 -17.35
N ILE A 229 -20.88 6.20 -16.89
CA ILE A 229 -21.95 6.04 -15.91
C ILE A 229 -21.39 6.40 -14.53
N GLU A 230 -22.01 7.37 -13.88
CA GLU A 230 -21.58 7.86 -12.59
C GLU A 230 -22.76 7.98 -11.62
N ILE A 231 -22.67 7.26 -10.50
CA ILE A 231 -23.64 7.33 -9.39
C ILE A 231 -22.84 7.61 -8.11
N ARG A 232 -23.33 8.53 -7.29
CA ARG A 232 -22.72 8.90 -6.01
C ARG A 232 -23.80 9.01 -4.94
N GLY A 233 -23.75 8.12 -3.95
CA GLY A 233 -24.75 8.06 -2.87
C GLY A 233 -26.17 7.90 -3.41
N GLY A 234 -26.40 7.03 -4.37
CA GLY A 234 -27.70 6.80 -5.02
C GLY A 234 -28.15 7.89 -6.00
N LYS A 235 -27.34 8.95 -6.20
CA LYS A 235 -27.65 10.02 -7.15
C LYS A 235 -26.92 9.83 -8.47
N VAL A 236 -27.67 9.77 -9.57
CA VAL A 236 -27.09 9.74 -10.92
C VAL A 236 -26.46 11.10 -11.25
N ILE A 237 -25.17 11.08 -11.57
CA ILE A 237 -24.39 12.24 -12.01
C ILE A 237 -24.27 12.23 -13.53
N SER A 238 -24.08 11.05 -14.13
CA SER A 238 -24.01 10.86 -15.57
C SER A 238 -24.65 9.54 -15.97
N GLU A 239 -25.43 9.58 -17.06
CA GLU A 239 -26.15 8.43 -17.62
C GLU A 239 -25.48 7.88 -18.89
N LYS A 240 -24.39 8.50 -19.32
CA LYS A 240 -23.81 8.21 -20.63
C LYS A 240 -22.77 7.09 -20.53
N THR A 241 -23.09 5.96 -21.16
CA THR A 241 -22.06 4.97 -21.52
C THR A 241 -21.11 5.58 -22.53
N TYR A 242 -19.85 5.16 -22.48
CA TYR A 242 -18.84 5.65 -23.38
C TYR A 242 -18.14 4.51 -24.11
N LYS A 243 -18.08 4.63 -25.43
CA LYS A 243 -17.09 3.89 -26.21
C LYS A 243 -15.84 4.74 -26.32
N ALA A 244 -14.72 4.21 -25.88
CA ALA A 244 -13.45 4.89 -25.92
C ALA A 244 -13.24 5.51 -27.32
N ASP A 245 -13.15 6.81 -27.36
CA ASP A 245 -12.49 7.45 -28.47
C ASP A 245 -11.02 7.01 -28.41
N LYS A 246 -10.37 6.80 -29.52
CA LYS A 246 -9.02 6.21 -29.67
C LYS A 246 -7.90 6.90 -28.87
N SER A 247 -8.21 7.88 -28.05
CA SER A 247 -7.27 8.71 -27.33
C SER A 247 -7.31 8.44 -25.83
N ALA A 248 -6.27 7.86 -25.32
CA ALA A 248 -5.68 8.09 -24.01
C ALA A 248 -6.49 7.78 -22.74
N PHE A 249 -7.78 7.50 -22.79
CA PHE A 249 -8.56 7.12 -21.61
C PHE A 249 -8.99 5.65 -21.69
N PRO A 250 -9.05 4.96 -20.54
CA PRO A 250 -9.61 3.63 -20.46
C PRO A 250 -11.05 3.61 -20.97
N ASN A 251 -11.55 2.42 -21.26
CA ASN A 251 -12.89 2.18 -21.81
C ASN A 251 -14.06 2.63 -20.92
N LEU A 252 -13.78 3.30 -19.80
CA LEU A 252 -14.74 3.70 -18.75
C LEU A 252 -15.56 2.48 -18.26
N GLU A 253 -14.84 1.37 -18.05
CA GLU A 253 -15.37 0.21 -17.35
C GLU A 253 -15.77 0.61 -15.95
N THR A 254 -16.75 -0.06 -15.38
CA THR A 254 -17.39 0.39 -14.15
C THR A 254 -17.11 -0.54 -12.97
N LEU A 255 -17.08 0.05 -11.78
CA LEU A 255 -17.17 -0.63 -10.49
C LEU A 255 -18.41 -0.12 -9.78
N ALA A 256 -19.40 -0.99 -9.59
CA ALA A 256 -20.57 -0.70 -8.79
C ALA A 256 -20.35 -1.14 -7.34
N VAL A 257 -20.74 -0.29 -6.40
CA VAL A 257 -20.77 -0.55 -4.95
C VAL A 257 -22.22 -0.66 -4.53
N PHE A 258 -22.55 -1.67 -3.75
CA PHE A 258 -23.90 -1.95 -3.31
C PHE A 258 -24.08 -1.67 -1.81
N GLY A 259 -25.36 -1.50 -1.40
CA GLY A 259 -25.67 -1.18 0.00
C GLY A 259 -25.29 -2.27 1.01
N ASP A 260 -25.09 -3.49 0.58
CA ASP A 260 -24.58 -4.60 1.39
C ASP A 260 -23.04 -4.67 1.48
N GLY A 261 -22.34 -3.62 1.03
CA GLY A 261 -20.88 -3.55 1.01
C GLY A 261 -20.21 -4.37 -0.09
N SER A 262 -20.98 -5.05 -0.93
CA SER A 262 -20.41 -5.78 -2.08
C SER A 262 -20.03 -4.84 -3.23
N MET A 263 -19.17 -5.33 -4.10
CA MET A 263 -18.75 -4.65 -5.33
C MET A 263 -18.86 -5.60 -6.53
N LYS A 264 -19.13 -5.03 -7.71
CA LYS A 264 -19.10 -5.77 -8.96
C LYS A 264 -18.57 -4.90 -10.09
N THR A 265 -17.73 -5.48 -10.93
CA THR A 265 -17.19 -4.83 -12.12
C THR A 265 -18.01 -5.17 -13.35
N PHE A 266 -18.14 -4.20 -14.26
CA PHE A 266 -18.88 -4.35 -15.51
C PHE A 266 -18.18 -3.63 -16.66
N LEU A 267 -18.45 -4.09 -17.88
CA LEU A 267 -18.05 -3.36 -19.07
C LEU A 267 -18.83 -2.04 -19.17
N SER A 268 -18.28 -1.05 -19.84
CA SER A 268 -18.81 0.32 -19.87
C SER A 268 -20.25 0.44 -20.40
N ASP A 269 -20.68 -0.50 -21.24
CA ASP A 269 -22.00 -0.51 -21.89
C ASP A 269 -22.91 -1.66 -21.39
N ALA A 270 -22.53 -2.30 -20.28
CA ALA A 270 -23.28 -3.44 -19.74
C ALA A 270 -24.66 -3.02 -19.22
N HIS A 271 -24.74 -1.88 -18.54
CA HIS A 271 -25.95 -1.40 -17.88
C HIS A 271 -26.13 0.11 -18.02
N THR A 272 -27.36 0.57 -17.96
CA THR A 272 -27.71 1.99 -17.81
C THR A 272 -27.60 2.41 -16.34
N ALA A 273 -27.54 3.70 -16.08
CA ALA A 273 -27.53 4.23 -14.71
C ALA A 273 -28.76 3.78 -13.91
N GLN A 274 -29.92 3.69 -14.58
CA GLN A 274 -31.17 3.25 -13.96
C GLN A 274 -31.11 1.77 -13.56
N GLU A 275 -30.56 0.90 -14.41
CA GLU A 275 -30.37 -0.53 -14.10
C GLU A 275 -29.42 -0.73 -12.92
N TYR A 276 -28.35 0.06 -12.80
CA TYR A 276 -27.47 0.01 -11.63
C TYR A 276 -28.23 0.35 -10.34
N LEU A 277 -29.08 1.40 -10.36
CA LEU A 277 -29.91 1.75 -9.21
C LEU A 277 -30.92 0.64 -8.87
N GLU A 278 -31.55 0.02 -9.88
CA GLU A 278 -32.47 -1.11 -9.70
C GLU A 278 -31.79 -2.36 -9.14
N MET A 279 -30.51 -2.57 -9.45
CA MET A 279 -29.67 -3.60 -8.81
C MET A 279 -29.29 -3.25 -7.37
N GLY A 280 -29.56 -2.03 -6.89
CA GLY A 280 -29.22 -1.57 -5.54
C GLY A 280 -27.84 -0.93 -5.41
N ALA A 281 -27.22 -0.49 -6.52
CA ALA A 281 -25.96 0.21 -6.46
C ALA A 281 -26.13 1.58 -5.79
N THR A 282 -25.28 1.86 -4.80
CA THR A 282 -25.19 3.16 -4.14
C THR A 282 -24.20 4.08 -4.86
N ASP A 283 -23.12 3.53 -5.39
CA ASP A 283 -22.10 4.25 -6.12
C ASP A 283 -21.66 3.45 -7.35
N VAL A 284 -21.35 4.15 -8.42
CA VAL A 284 -20.76 3.57 -9.64
C VAL A 284 -19.63 4.47 -10.10
N PHE A 285 -18.45 3.90 -10.19
CA PHE A 285 -17.24 4.55 -10.68
C PHE A 285 -16.96 4.11 -12.12
N SER A 286 -16.57 5.04 -12.98
CA SER A 286 -16.21 4.75 -14.38
C SER A 286 -14.80 5.14 -14.71
N PHE A 287 -13.90 4.17 -14.84
CA PHE A 287 -12.52 4.41 -15.28
C PHE A 287 -11.96 3.17 -15.98
N GLY A 288 -11.21 2.35 -15.29
CA GLY A 288 -10.67 1.09 -15.81
C GLY A 288 -9.18 1.14 -16.20
N PRO A 289 -8.67 0.03 -16.65
CA PRO A 289 -9.40 -1.22 -16.91
C PRO A 289 -9.87 -1.91 -15.63
N ILE A 290 -10.80 -2.84 -15.78
CA ILE A 290 -11.06 -3.86 -14.78
C ILE A 290 -9.76 -4.62 -14.54
N LEU A 291 -9.30 -4.65 -13.29
CA LEU A 291 -8.07 -5.35 -12.90
C LEU A 291 -8.36 -6.80 -12.52
N VAL A 292 -9.45 -7.00 -11.80
CA VAL A 292 -9.94 -8.31 -11.36
C VAL A 292 -11.45 -8.36 -11.54
N GLN A 293 -11.94 -9.47 -12.08
CA GLN A 293 -13.35 -9.79 -12.21
C GLN A 293 -13.57 -11.25 -11.83
N ASP A 294 -14.47 -11.51 -10.90
CA ASP A 294 -14.76 -12.87 -10.38
C ASP A 294 -13.49 -13.63 -9.93
N GLY A 295 -12.54 -12.93 -9.31
CA GLY A 295 -11.27 -13.50 -8.85
C GLY A 295 -10.32 -13.90 -9.98
N GLN A 296 -10.54 -13.42 -11.20
CA GLN A 296 -9.69 -13.65 -12.37
C GLN A 296 -9.15 -12.32 -12.92
N PRO A 297 -8.06 -12.33 -13.69
CA PRO A 297 -7.56 -11.13 -14.38
C PRO A 297 -8.65 -10.49 -15.24
N GLY A 298 -8.73 -9.17 -15.22
CA GLY A 298 -9.71 -8.41 -16.00
C GLY A 298 -9.63 -8.66 -17.51
N PRO A 299 -10.76 -8.56 -18.23
CA PRO A 299 -10.86 -9.00 -19.64
C PRO A 299 -10.06 -8.13 -20.62
N HIS A 300 -9.76 -6.87 -20.28
CA HIS A 300 -9.17 -5.93 -21.22
C HIS A 300 -7.77 -5.43 -20.83
N MET A 301 -7.04 -6.19 -20.04
CA MET A 301 -5.74 -5.81 -19.49
C MET A 301 -4.63 -5.51 -20.52
N THR A 302 -4.83 -5.90 -21.79
CA THR A 302 -3.77 -5.79 -22.82
C THR A 302 -4.16 -4.95 -24.05
N GLN A 303 -5.33 -4.28 -24.04
CA GLN A 303 -5.93 -3.74 -25.26
C GLN A 303 -5.47 -2.34 -25.68
N THR A 304 -4.73 -1.60 -24.87
CA THR A 304 -4.30 -0.23 -25.21
C THR A 304 -2.85 0.06 -24.80
N ASP A 305 -2.19 0.98 -25.51
CA ASP A 305 -0.83 1.46 -25.17
C ASP A 305 -0.74 2.07 -23.75
N TYR A 306 -1.85 2.55 -23.19
CA TYR A 306 -1.93 3.07 -21.83
C TYR A 306 -1.47 2.06 -20.76
N TYR A 307 -1.61 0.78 -21.02
CA TYR A 307 -1.22 -0.30 -20.12
C TYR A 307 0.29 -0.54 -20.08
N HIS A 308 1.01 -0.05 -21.05
CA HIS A 308 2.45 -0.24 -21.19
C HIS A 308 3.31 0.85 -20.51
N TYR A 309 2.69 1.83 -19.86
CA TYR A 309 3.43 2.87 -19.15
C TYR A 309 3.46 2.62 -17.64
N ARG A 310 4.64 2.84 -17.07
CA ARG A 310 4.82 2.88 -15.61
C ARG A 310 4.38 4.24 -15.11
N GLU A 311 3.40 4.25 -14.24
CA GLU A 311 2.80 5.46 -13.66
C GLU A 311 2.45 5.23 -12.19
N PRO A 312 2.29 6.30 -11.38
CA PRO A 312 1.54 6.21 -10.14
C PRO A 312 0.15 5.67 -10.42
N ARG A 313 -0.32 4.74 -9.59
CA ARG A 313 -1.61 4.06 -9.78
C ARG A 313 -2.44 4.10 -8.53
N CYS A 314 -3.75 4.09 -8.72
CA CYS A 314 -4.76 3.91 -7.67
C CYS A 314 -5.70 2.79 -8.12
N ALA A 315 -5.91 1.81 -7.25
CA ALA A 315 -6.85 0.74 -7.50
C ALA A 315 -7.68 0.45 -6.25
N LEU A 316 -8.95 0.19 -6.45
CA LEU A 316 -9.88 -0.24 -5.42
C LEU A 316 -10.45 -1.60 -5.81
N GLY A 317 -10.46 -2.53 -4.85
CA GLY A 317 -11.06 -3.85 -5.01
C GLY A 317 -11.73 -4.35 -3.74
N MET A 318 -12.47 -5.43 -3.88
CA MET A 318 -13.20 -6.10 -2.81
C MET A 318 -12.70 -7.54 -2.67
N ILE A 319 -12.38 -7.95 -1.45
CA ILE A 319 -12.10 -9.35 -1.08
C ILE A 319 -13.40 -10.06 -0.73
N ALA A 320 -14.24 -9.41 0.07
CA ALA A 320 -15.56 -9.83 0.50
C ALA A 320 -16.42 -8.57 0.76
N PRO A 321 -17.75 -8.67 0.90
CA PRO A 321 -18.57 -7.54 1.30
C PRO A 321 -18.00 -6.84 2.55
N TYR A 322 -17.91 -5.52 2.51
CA TYR A 322 -17.27 -4.67 3.52
C TYR A 322 -15.78 -4.92 3.78
N HIS A 323 -15.12 -5.81 3.03
CA HIS A 323 -13.68 -6.04 3.09
C HIS A 323 -13.04 -5.61 1.78
N TYR A 324 -12.41 -4.44 1.79
CA TYR A 324 -11.82 -3.80 0.63
C TYR A 324 -10.29 -3.85 0.67
N PHE A 325 -9.70 -3.92 -0.50
CA PHE A 325 -8.27 -3.81 -0.67
C PHE A 325 -7.95 -2.67 -1.64
N ILE A 326 -7.10 -1.75 -1.18
CA ILE A 326 -6.69 -0.59 -1.96
C ILE A 326 -5.20 -0.70 -2.23
N LEU A 327 -4.81 -0.44 -3.47
CA LEU A 327 -3.42 -0.46 -3.89
C LEU A 327 -3.05 0.90 -4.51
N ILE A 328 -2.16 1.62 -3.83
CA ILE A 328 -1.65 2.92 -4.26
C ILE A 328 -0.17 2.78 -4.58
N THR A 329 0.29 3.35 -5.69
CA THR A 329 1.72 3.34 -6.00
C THR A 329 2.27 4.74 -6.21
N ASP A 330 3.48 4.96 -5.73
CA ASP A 330 4.28 6.12 -6.07
C ASP A 330 4.77 6.02 -7.51
N GLY A 331 5.26 7.12 -8.07
CA GLY A 331 5.86 7.08 -9.38
C GLY A 331 6.37 8.43 -9.88
N ARG A 332 6.87 8.44 -11.12
CA ARG A 332 7.43 9.61 -11.80
C ARG A 332 8.74 10.13 -11.18
N GLU A 333 9.36 9.37 -10.29
CA GLU A 333 10.68 9.62 -9.75
C GLU A 333 11.66 8.56 -10.24
N GLN A 334 12.50 8.92 -11.21
CA GLN A 334 13.36 7.97 -11.93
C GLN A 334 14.37 7.24 -11.05
N SER A 335 14.77 7.86 -9.95
CA SER A 335 15.78 7.32 -9.04
C SER A 335 15.20 6.39 -7.99
N THR A 336 13.99 6.63 -7.52
CA THR A 336 13.41 6.00 -6.32
C THR A 336 12.10 5.28 -6.60
N ALA A 337 11.17 5.92 -7.33
CA ALA A 337 9.84 5.40 -7.58
C ALA A 337 9.39 5.69 -9.02
N ARG A 338 9.46 4.68 -9.89
CA ARG A 338 9.15 4.83 -11.32
C ARG A 338 7.67 4.66 -11.63
N GLY A 339 6.88 4.14 -10.71
CA GLY A 339 5.52 3.67 -10.92
C GLY A 339 5.46 2.23 -11.43
N VAL A 340 4.25 1.74 -11.68
CA VAL A 340 4.01 0.34 -12.06
C VAL A 340 3.16 0.23 -13.32
N TYR A 341 3.23 -0.95 -13.96
CA TYR A 341 2.32 -1.34 -15.03
C TYR A 341 0.99 -1.84 -14.46
N LEU A 342 -0.06 -1.81 -15.27
CA LEU A 342 -1.40 -2.25 -14.84
C LEU A 342 -1.50 -3.76 -14.60
N ASN A 343 -0.75 -4.59 -15.34
CA ASN A 343 -0.70 -6.03 -15.08
C ASN A 343 -0.11 -6.34 -13.70
N TRP A 344 0.93 -5.61 -13.28
CA TRP A 344 1.49 -5.74 -11.94
C TRP A 344 0.43 -5.42 -10.86
N LEU A 345 -0.41 -4.40 -11.11
CA LEU A 345 -1.49 -4.03 -10.20
C LEU A 345 -2.51 -5.17 -10.06
N SER A 346 -2.94 -5.74 -11.19
CA SER A 346 -3.86 -6.90 -11.23
C SER A 346 -3.29 -8.11 -10.52
N GLU A 347 -2.02 -8.45 -10.77
CA GLU A 347 -1.32 -9.55 -10.11
C GLU A 347 -1.31 -9.37 -8.59
N LYS A 348 -0.99 -8.16 -8.11
CA LYS A 348 -0.99 -7.85 -6.67
C LYS A 348 -2.37 -7.94 -6.03
N MET A 349 -3.40 -7.49 -6.72
CA MET A 349 -4.79 -7.63 -6.27
C MET A 349 -5.19 -9.11 -6.14
N LEU A 350 -4.85 -9.93 -7.15
CA LEU A 350 -5.12 -11.36 -7.13
C LEU A 350 -4.35 -12.10 -6.02
N GLU A 351 -3.10 -11.75 -5.76
CA GLU A 351 -2.30 -12.29 -4.66
C GLU A 351 -2.97 -12.06 -3.27
N LYS A 352 -3.80 -11.02 -3.14
CA LYS A 352 -4.56 -10.69 -1.92
C LYS A 352 -5.96 -11.31 -1.87
N GLY A 353 -6.34 -12.07 -2.88
CA GLY A 353 -7.64 -12.72 -2.94
C GLY A 353 -8.79 -11.80 -3.34
N VAL A 354 -8.48 -10.65 -3.93
CA VAL A 354 -9.48 -9.70 -4.44
C VAL A 354 -10.35 -10.37 -5.50
N GLN A 355 -11.66 -10.18 -5.41
CA GLN A 355 -12.65 -10.76 -6.30
C GLN A 355 -13.06 -9.79 -7.42
N GLU A 356 -13.17 -8.50 -7.10
CA GLU A 356 -13.55 -7.44 -8.01
C GLU A 356 -12.60 -6.26 -7.81
N ALA A 357 -12.02 -5.70 -8.87
CA ALA A 357 -11.17 -4.52 -8.77
C ALA A 357 -11.17 -3.68 -10.05
N LEU A 358 -11.18 -2.37 -9.86
CA LEU A 358 -11.05 -1.38 -10.92
C LEU A 358 -9.79 -0.54 -10.72
N ASN A 359 -9.05 -0.28 -11.80
CA ASN A 359 -8.08 0.80 -11.81
C ASN A 359 -8.80 2.15 -11.85
N LEU A 360 -8.44 3.02 -10.94
CA LEU A 360 -8.93 4.38 -10.82
C LEU A 360 -7.95 5.38 -11.44
N ASP A 361 -8.26 6.70 -11.37
CA ASP A 361 -7.37 7.71 -11.94
C ASP A 361 -6.02 7.73 -11.21
N GLY A 362 -4.98 7.64 -12.00
CA GLY A 362 -3.59 7.55 -11.58
C GLY A 362 -2.76 8.79 -11.89
N GLY A 363 -1.46 8.58 -12.07
CA GLY A 363 -0.53 9.65 -12.38
C GLY A 363 -0.45 10.71 -11.28
N GLY A 364 -0.44 11.99 -11.64
CA GLY A 364 -0.37 13.08 -10.67
C GLY A 364 -1.61 13.25 -9.79
N THR A 365 -2.70 12.55 -10.07
CA THR A 365 -3.96 12.58 -9.30
C THR A 365 -3.93 11.58 -8.13
N THR A 366 -3.12 10.52 -8.24
CA THR A 366 -3.01 9.49 -7.22
C THR A 366 -2.79 10.09 -5.83
N SER A 367 -3.71 9.82 -4.93
CA SER A 367 -3.66 10.33 -3.55
C SER A 367 -4.10 9.25 -2.57
N LEU A 368 -3.32 9.14 -1.49
CA LEU A 368 -3.62 8.36 -0.30
C LEU A 368 -3.49 9.30 0.89
N VAL A 369 -4.59 9.62 1.53
CA VAL A 369 -4.65 10.51 2.69
C VAL A 369 -5.15 9.71 3.89
N PHE A 370 -4.37 9.67 4.96
CA PHE A 370 -4.71 9.03 6.22
C PHE A 370 -4.60 10.05 7.35
N MET A 371 -5.65 10.18 8.16
CA MET A 371 -5.71 11.09 9.31
C MET A 371 -5.22 12.52 8.99
N GLY A 372 -5.64 13.05 7.82
CA GLY A 372 -5.25 14.39 7.37
C GLY A 372 -3.82 14.49 6.80
N LYS A 373 -3.08 13.40 6.65
CA LYS A 373 -1.73 13.38 6.05
C LYS A 373 -1.74 12.62 4.74
N ARG A 374 -1.09 13.18 3.72
CA ARG A 374 -0.86 12.45 2.47
C ARG A 374 0.36 11.56 2.60
N LEU A 375 0.19 10.26 2.35
CA LEU A 375 1.26 9.27 2.51
C LEU A 375 2.06 9.03 1.23
N ASN A 376 1.44 9.13 0.06
CA ASN A 376 2.05 8.77 -1.22
C ASN A 376 2.66 9.97 -1.96
N HIS A 377 3.58 9.68 -2.90
CA HIS A 377 4.26 10.66 -3.75
C HIS A 377 4.11 10.34 -5.24
N THR A 378 3.96 11.39 -6.06
CA THR A 378 3.74 11.24 -7.52
C THR A 378 4.78 11.94 -8.37
N GLY A 379 5.91 12.36 -7.79
CA GLY A 379 7.00 13.06 -8.50
C GLY A 379 6.61 14.41 -9.12
N SER A 380 5.46 14.96 -8.73
CA SER A 380 4.95 16.24 -9.21
C SER A 380 4.20 16.98 -8.10
N SER A 381 3.82 18.24 -8.34
CA SER A 381 2.95 18.97 -7.44
C SER A 381 1.62 18.22 -7.26
N VAL A 382 1.10 18.27 -6.03
CA VAL A 382 -0.18 17.66 -5.68
C VAL A 382 -1.29 18.26 -6.54
N ARG A 383 -2.00 17.44 -7.31
CA ARG A 383 -3.16 17.88 -8.06
C ARG A 383 -4.37 18.02 -7.16
N SER A 384 -5.20 19.01 -7.47
CA SER A 384 -6.51 19.15 -6.87
C SER A 384 -7.42 17.99 -7.29
N LEU A 385 -8.17 17.46 -6.34
CA LEU A 385 -9.26 16.52 -6.56
C LEU A 385 -10.60 17.26 -6.56
N TYR A 386 -11.55 16.75 -7.30
CA TYR A 386 -12.94 17.22 -7.30
C TYR A 386 -13.82 16.33 -6.42
N SER A 387 -13.35 15.13 -6.19
CA SER A 387 -13.98 14.08 -5.40
C SER A 387 -12.92 13.06 -4.96
N CYS A 388 -13.27 12.25 -3.98
CA CYS A 388 -12.47 11.13 -3.51
C CYS A 388 -13.36 10.04 -2.91
N ILE A 389 -12.79 8.85 -2.71
CA ILE A 389 -13.42 7.76 -1.97
C ILE A 389 -12.91 7.84 -0.54
N GLY A 390 -13.80 7.84 0.43
CA GLY A 390 -13.50 7.98 1.85
C GLY A 390 -14.02 6.85 2.71
N PHE A 391 -13.35 6.64 3.85
CA PHE A 391 -13.74 5.70 4.89
C PHE A 391 -13.66 6.37 6.25
N GLY A 392 -14.62 6.04 7.11
CA GLY A 392 -14.69 6.47 8.49
C GLY A 392 -14.88 7.96 8.69
N SER A 393 -14.94 8.35 9.98
CA SER A 393 -14.99 9.74 10.43
C SER A 393 -13.98 9.96 11.56
N THR A 394 -13.21 11.04 11.46
CA THR A 394 -12.28 11.46 12.53
C THR A 394 -13.01 12.08 13.74
N VAL A 395 -14.28 12.41 13.59
CA VAL A 395 -15.14 12.82 14.70
C VAL A 395 -15.91 11.60 15.16
N GLN A 396 -15.63 11.15 16.38
CA GLN A 396 -16.45 10.15 17.03
C GLN A 396 -17.86 10.76 17.21
N ASN A 397 -18.88 10.05 16.72
CA ASN A 397 -20.23 10.32 17.16
C ASN A 397 -20.27 9.97 18.65
N VAL A 398 -20.06 10.95 19.50
CA VAL A 398 -20.44 10.84 20.91
C VAL A 398 -21.96 10.73 20.87
N ASN A 399 -22.45 9.50 20.88
CA ASN A 399 -23.88 9.25 21.01
C ASN A 399 -24.31 9.90 22.32
N GLU A 400 -25.09 11.01 22.21
CA GLU A 400 -25.86 11.59 23.28
C GLU A 400 -26.92 10.62 23.82
#